data_2424571a610aa7fe95fe8c415366e4c4
#
_entry.id   2424571a610aa7fe95fe8c415366e4c4
#
_cell.length_a   1.000
_cell.length_b   1.000
_cell.length_c   1.000
_cell.angle_alpha   90.00
_cell.angle_beta   90.00
_cell.angle_gamma   90.00
#
_symmetry.space_group_name_H-M   'P 1'
#
loop_
_entity.id
_entity.type
_entity.pdbx_description
1 polymer ?
#
loop_
_entity_poly.entity_id
_entity_poly.type
_entity_poly.pdbx_seq_one_letter_code
_entity_poly.pdbx_strand_id
1 'polypeptide(L)'
;MKKSLFMSFFVGLFGLSLAIAQAPNQECLTNLSIFVESAKVKNYDAAYEPWKMVYETCPDINRANYLYGERILKDKIKKSTGEEHEAFVAQLLELYDKAAQYYPKYYGVADTAIDKVLLKRSEKKISKEEIYSQLGEAFAADRKNFSNPQALYLYFSSLVDLHSEGKKDVQEVFDVYDEVVARVEEENAALTAQITKLLPLEEAGTISSKDARRLKAYSTNSASFGKIAASIDSKLGALADCENLIPLYEKSYEERKTDVKWVKSAVGRMFGKDCTDDPMFRKLFEAQLALEPSADAYLYGGTLKQKAGDTNGAIADFNKSVELETDNLKKSNILYKIATIVRKSSKVQARNYLN
;
A
#
# COMPACT_ATOMS: atom_id res chain seq x y z
N MET A 1 -63.39 -49.99 53.63
CA MET A 1 -62.28 -49.11 53.97
C MET A 1 -61.74 -48.47 52.70
N LYS A 2 -62.11 -47.19 52.47
CA LYS A 2 -61.84 -46.44 51.26
C LYS A 2 -60.42 -45.79 51.39
N LYS A 3 -59.50 -46.08 50.46
CA LYS A 3 -58.22 -45.32 50.33
C LYS A 3 -58.40 -44.34 49.15
N SER A 4 -58.34 -43.06 49.55
CA SER A 4 -58.36 -41.92 48.64
C SER A 4 -56.96 -41.73 48.02
N LEU A 5 -56.90 -41.65 46.67
CA LEU A 5 -55.71 -41.43 45.93
C LEU A 5 -55.67 -39.91 45.60
N PHE A 6 -54.75 -39.16 46.23
CA PHE A 6 -54.47 -37.74 45.87
C PHE A 6 -53.55 -37.67 44.69
N MET A 7 -54.07 -37.21 43.57
CA MET A 7 -53.37 -36.99 42.34
C MET A 7 -52.90 -35.50 42.31
N SER A 8 -51.63 -35.26 42.61
CA SER A 8 -51.04 -33.93 42.56
C SER A 8 -50.73 -33.55 41.11
N PHE A 9 -51.45 -32.56 40.62
CA PHE A 9 -51.24 -31.98 39.31
C PHE A 9 -50.11 -30.93 39.39
N PHE A 10 -48.93 -31.27 38.92
CA PHE A 10 -47.80 -30.31 38.79
C PHE A 10 -48.00 -29.54 37.48
N VAL A 11 -48.51 -28.29 37.59
CA VAL A 11 -48.56 -27.35 36.47
C VAL A 11 -47.16 -26.72 36.37
N GLY A 12 -46.36 -27.24 35.43
CA GLY A 12 -45.11 -26.64 35.03
C GLY A 12 -45.39 -25.34 34.27
N LEU A 13 -45.15 -24.20 34.92
CA LEU A 13 -45.06 -22.92 34.22
C LEU A 13 -43.81 -22.94 33.37
N PHE A 14 -43.94 -23.25 32.09
CA PHE A 14 -42.95 -22.93 31.08
C PHE A 14 -42.97 -21.43 30.84
N GLY A 15 -42.08 -20.68 31.54
CA GLY A 15 -41.80 -19.29 31.24
C GLY A 15 -41.20 -19.18 29.85
N LEU A 16 -42.01 -18.88 28.84
CA LEU A 16 -41.51 -18.35 27.56
C LEU A 16 -40.89 -16.99 27.87
N SER A 17 -39.56 -16.98 28.00
CA SER A 17 -38.80 -15.75 27.87
C SER A 17 -38.87 -15.31 26.39
N LEU A 18 -39.87 -14.50 26.10
CA LEU A 18 -39.88 -13.71 24.87
C LEU A 18 -38.64 -12.80 24.94
N ALA A 19 -37.55 -13.21 24.25
CA ALA A 19 -36.50 -12.28 23.89
C ALA A 19 -37.19 -11.23 22.99
N ILE A 20 -37.61 -10.13 23.60
CA ILE A 20 -38.01 -8.94 22.85
C ILE A 20 -36.70 -8.47 22.21
N ALA A 21 -36.48 -8.85 20.93
CA ALA A 21 -35.52 -8.18 20.08
C ALA A 21 -35.94 -6.70 20.11
N GLN A 22 -35.19 -5.90 20.84
CA GLN A 22 -35.44 -4.49 20.97
C GLN A 22 -35.39 -3.90 19.57
N ALA A 23 -36.52 -3.51 19.02
CA ALA A 23 -36.59 -2.82 17.74
C ALA A 23 -35.67 -1.62 17.78
N PRO A 24 -34.89 -1.32 16.73
CA PRO A 24 -33.99 -0.17 16.72
C PRO A 24 -34.78 1.03 17.22
N ASN A 25 -34.16 1.79 18.16
CA ASN A 25 -34.78 2.96 18.73
C ASN A 25 -35.27 3.88 17.59
N GLN A 26 -36.57 4.17 17.52
CA GLN A 26 -37.17 4.99 16.46
C GLN A 26 -36.47 6.37 16.36
N GLU A 27 -36.01 6.90 17.48
CA GLU A 27 -35.26 8.15 17.53
C GLU A 27 -33.91 8.04 16.82
N CYS A 28 -33.19 6.93 16.99
CA CYS A 28 -31.93 6.67 16.26
C CYS A 28 -32.14 6.59 14.76
N LEU A 29 -33.21 5.90 14.30
CA LEU A 29 -33.54 5.81 12.86
C LEU A 29 -33.91 7.17 12.27
N THR A 30 -34.67 7.97 13.01
CA THR A 30 -35.05 9.32 12.59
C THR A 30 -33.81 10.23 12.45
N ASN A 31 -32.96 10.27 13.47
CA ASN A 31 -31.75 11.10 13.45
C ASN A 31 -30.73 10.57 12.43
N LEU A 32 -30.62 9.23 12.23
CA LEU A 32 -29.82 8.63 11.15
C LEU A 32 -30.25 9.19 9.78
N SER A 33 -31.56 9.21 9.50
CA SER A 33 -32.07 9.76 8.25
C SER A 33 -31.74 11.25 8.09
N ILE A 34 -31.97 12.04 9.15
CA ILE A 34 -31.73 13.50 9.13
C ILE A 34 -30.28 13.83 8.85
N PHE A 35 -29.34 13.21 9.60
CA PHE A 35 -27.92 13.55 9.39
C PHE A 35 -27.39 13.03 8.05
N VAL A 36 -27.83 11.84 7.59
CA VAL A 36 -27.39 11.29 6.31
C VAL A 36 -27.83 12.19 5.16
N GLU A 37 -29.09 12.65 5.14
CA GLU A 37 -29.56 13.55 4.07
C GLU A 37 -28.84 14.90 4.13
N SER A 38 -28.65 15.48 5.31
CA SER A 38 -27.90 16.72 5.50
C SER A 38 -26.43 16.57 5.05
N ALA A 39 -25.76 15.47 5.42
CA ALA A 39 -24.37 15.22 5.06
C ALA A 39 -24.16 14.93 3.57
N LYS A 40 -25.13 14.29 2.88
CA LYS A 40 -25.11 14.10 1.42
C LYS A 40 -25.02 15.41 0.64
N VAL A 41 -25.72 16.43 1.11
CA VAL A 41 -25.69 17.78 0.52
C VAL A 41 -24.60 18.67 1.14
N LYS A 42 -23.71 18.08 1.95
CA LYS A 42 -22.61 18.78 2.63
C LYS A 42 -23.03 19.86 3.63
N ASN A 43 -24.26 19.79 4.13
CA ASN A 43 -24.73 20.64 5.22
C ASN A 43 -24.33 20.00 6.56
N TYR A 44 -23.03 20.05 6.87
CA TYR A 44 -22.45 19.38 8.03
C TYR A 44 -22.86 20.03 9.36
N ASP A 45 -23.17 21.32 9.35
CA ASP A 45 -23.65 22.01 10.56
C ASP A 45 -25.02 21.48 11.00
N ALA A 46 -25.96 21.30 10.05
CA ALA A 46 -27.26 20.68 10.34
C ALA A 46 -27.16 19.18 10.63
N ALA A 47 -26.11 18.51 10.14
CA ALA A 47 -25.90 17.07 10.35
C ALA A 47 -25.32 16.75 11.73
N TYR A 48 -24.59 17.66 12.38
CA TYR A 48 -23.74 17.37 13.56
C TYR A 48 -24.54 16.86 14.76
N GLU A 49 -25.54 17.59 15.24
CA GLU A 49 -26.31 17.19 16.44
C GLU A 49 -27.09 15.88 16.23
N PRO A 50 -27.85 15.69 15.10
CA PRO A 50 -28.48 14.41 14.83
C PRO A 50 -27.47 13.25 14.72
N TRP A 51 -26.31 13.47 14.09
CA TRP A 51 -25.23 12.48 14.04
C TRP A 51 -24.68 12.15 15.41
N LYS A 52 -24.37 13.14 16.23
CA LYS A 52 -23.82 12.97 17.58
C LYS A 52 -24.72 12.11 18.44
N MET A 53 -26.02 12.36 18.41
CA MET A 53 -27.01 11.55 19.12
C MET A 53 -26.94 10.07 18.70
N VAL A 54 -26.93 9.79 17.40
CA VAL A 54 -26.83 8.41 16.88
C VAL A 54 -25.48 7.78 17.24
N TYR A 55 -24.38 8.53 17.13
CA TYR A 55 -23.04 8.07 17.45
C TYR A 55 -22.88 7.66 18.91
N GLU A 56 -23.50 8.40 19.84
CA GLU A 56 -23.42 8.15 21.27
C GLU A 56 -24.39 7.05 21.75
N THR A 57 -25.59 6.98 21.17
CA THR A 57 -26.66 6.10 21.66
C THR A 57 -26.86 4.83 20.87
N CYS A 58 -26.54 4.82 19.57
CA CYS A 58 -26.79 3.72 18.66
C CYS A 58 -25.59 3.49 17.72
N PRO A 59 -24.37 3.25 18.24
CA PRO A 59 -23.16 3.24 17.43
C PRO A 59 -23.10 2.16 16.34
N ASP A 60 -23.82 1.07 16.52
CA ASP A 60 -23.84 -0.08 15.61
C ASP A 60 -25.03 -0.09 14.63
N ILE A 61 -25.91 0.93 14.68
CA ILE A 61 -27.13 0.94 13.89
C ILE A 61 -26.90 0.94 12.37
N ASN A 62 -25.90 1.68 11.90
CA ASN A 62 -25.54 1.77 10.49
C ASN A 62 -24.13 2.31 10.28
N ARG A 63 -23.38 1.71 9.34
CA ARG A 63 -22.03 2.18 8.95
C ARG A 63 -22.00 3.65 8.50
N ALA A 64 -23.11 4.21 8.02
CA ALA A 64 -23.23 5.62 7.66
C ALA A 64 -22.86 6.54 8.83
N ASN A 65 -23.03 6.08 10.07
CA ASN A 65 -22.64 6.78 11.29
C ASN A 65 -21.14 7.15 11.27
N TYR A 66 -20.29 6.25 10.82
CA TYR A 66 -18.83 6.45 10.74
C TYR A 66 -18.43 7.15 9.43
N LEU A 67 -19.03 6.74 8.30
CA LEU A 67 -18.71 7.32 6.99
C LEU A 67 -19.01 8.84 6.91
N TYR A 68 -20.17 9.26 7.43
CA TYR A 68 -20.55 10.67 7.45
C TYR A 68 -20.01 11.40 8.69
N GLY A 69 -19.88 10.71 9.83
CA GLY A 69 -19.27 11.25 11.04
C GLY A 69 -17.86 11.77 10.78
N GLU A 70 -17.04 11.02 10.06
CA GLU A 70 -15.72 11.47 9.64
C GLU A 70 -15.77 12.79 8.84
N ARG A 71 -16.69 12.89 7.88
CA ARG A 71 -16.83 14.10 7.05
C ARG A 71 -17.32 15.30 7.85
N ILE A 72 -18.27 15.07 8.76
CA ILE A 72 -18.80 16.07 9.68
C ILE A 72 -17.69 16.58 10.58
N LEU A 73 -16.94 15.69 11.23
CA LEU A 73 -15.86 16.08 12.14
C LEU A 73 -14.70 16.77 11.40
N LYS A 74 -14.32 16.31 10.22
CA LYS A 74 -13.31 17.00 9.39
C LYS A 74 -13.73 18.44 9.02
N ASP A 75 -15.02 18.67 8.77
CA ASP A 75 -15.54 20.03 8.53
C ASP A 75 -15.50 20.88 9.81
N LYS A 76 -15.89 20.30 10.96
CA LYS A 76 -15.83 20.95 12.27
C LYS A 76 -14.38 21.31 12.66
N ILE A 77 -13.43 20.40 12.51
CA ILE A 77 -12.00 20.64 12.75
C ILE A 77 -11.52 21.84 11.90
N LYS A 78 -11.91 21.86 10.62
CA LYS A 78 -11.50 22.95 9.71
C LYS A 78 -12.04 24.31 10.11
N LYS A 79 -13.22 24.36 10.75
CA LYS A 79 -13.94 25.62 11.10
C LYS A 79 -13.66 26.10 12.51
N SER A 80 -13.16 25.22 13.38
CA SER A 80 -12.92 25.53 14.81
C SER A 80 -11.47 25.89 15.10
N THR A 81 -11.23 26.48 16.27
CA THR A 81 -9.91 26.83 16.79
C THR A 81 -9.85 26.59 18.31
N GLY A 82 -8.65 26.52 18.89
CA GLY A 82 -8.46 26.37 20.33
C GLY A 82 -9.02 25.06 20.89
N GLU A 83 -9.65 25.13 22.06
CA GLU A 83 -10.17 23.92 22.77
C GLU A 83 -11.24 23.19 21.97
N GLU A 84 -12.09 23.89 21.24
CA GLU A 84 -13.12 23.26 20.40
C GLU A 84 -12.50 22.44 19.27
N HIS A 85 -11.48 22.96 18.61
CA HIS A 85 -10.72 22.25 17.60
C HIS A 85 -10.10 20.96 18.18
N GLU A 86 -9.46 21.07 19.35
CA GLU A 86 -8.87 19.93 20.03
C GLU A 86 -9.90 18.85 20.38
N ALA A 87 -11.10 19.25 20.82
CA ALA A 87 -12.18 18.34 21.11
C ALA A 87 -12.66 17.57 19.87
N PHE A 88 -12.80 18.26 18.71
CA PHE A 88 -13.17 17.59 17.47
C PHE A 88 -12.08 16.66 16.93
N VAL A 89 -10.80 17.02 17.08
CA VAL A 89 -9.69 16.12 16.74
C VAL A 89 -9.72 14.86 17.61
N ALA A 90 -9.92 14.99 18.91
CA ALA A 90 -10.04 13.86 19.82
C ALA A 90 -11.24 12.96 19.48
N GLN A 91 -12.39 13.58 19.16
CA GLN A 91 -13.61 12.87 18.75
C GLN A 91 -13.41 12.11 17.43
N LEU A 92 -12.66 12.68 16.46
CA LEU A 92 -12.36 11.99 15.20
C LEU A 92 -11.41 10.79 15.41
N LEU A 93 -10.42 10.90 16.32
CA LEU A 93 -9.57 9.77 16.68
C LEU A 93 -10.38 8.63 17.33
N GLU A 94 -11.31 8.98 18.25
CA GLU A 94 -12.23 8.00 18.85
C GLU A 94 -13.16 7.37 17.81
N LEU A 95 -13.66 8.16 16.85
CA LEU A 95 -14.51 7.68 15.79
C LEU A 95 -13.81 6.58 14.96
N TYR A 96 -12.52 6.74 14.65
CA TYR A 96 -11.76 5.70 13.93
C TYR A 96 -11.67 4.40 14.73
N ASP A 97 -11.43 4.47 16.03
CA ASP A 97 -11.39 3.29 16.91
C ASP A 97 -12.75 2.59 17.00
N LYS A 98 -13.84 3.33 17.18
CA LYS A 98 -15.19 2.78 17.19
C LYS A 98 -15.61 2.22 15.82
N ALA A 99 -15.20 2.86 14.73
CA ALA A 99 -15.46 2.35 13.38
C ALA A 99 -14.83 0.96 13.18
N ALA A 100 -13.59 0.78 13.62
CA ALA A 100 -12.92 -0.52 13.58
C ALA A 100 -13.58 -1.55 14.51
N GLN A 101 -14.06 -1.13 15.68
CA GLN A 101 -14.76 -2.00 16.63
C GLN A 101 -16.10 -2.52 16.08
N TYR A 102 -16.94 -1.63 15.55
CA TYR A 102 -18.29 -1.97 15.11
C TYR A 102 -18.38 -2.48 13.67
N TYR A 103 -17.44 -2.07 12.83
CA TYR A 103 -17.43 -2.43 11.40
C TYR A 103 -16.04 -2.86 10.90
N PRO A 104 -15.39 -3.88 11.54
CA PRO A 104 -14.02 -4.29 11.22
C PRO A 104 -13.83 -4.75 9.77
N LYS A 105 -14.89 -5.20 9.12
CA LYS A 105 -14.85 -5.56 7.70
C LYS A 105 -14.58 -4.37 6.77
N TYR A 106 -14.89 -3.16 7.20
CA TYR A 106 -14.78 -1.93 6.40
C TYR A 106 -13.71 -0.96 6.91
N TYR A 107 -13.28 -1.15 8.15
CA TYR A 107 -12.28 -0.33 8.83
C TYR A 107 -11.22 -1.29 9.40
N GLY A 108 -10.29 -1.71 8.52
CA GLY A 108 -9.24 -2.65 8.86
C GLY A 108 -8.17 -2.04 9.75
N VAL A 109 -7.25 -2.89 10.22
CA VAL A 109 -6.13 -2.47 11.09
C VAL A 109 -5.27 -1.43 10.39
N ALA A 110 -4.90 -1.68 9.12
CA ALA A 110 -4.08 -0.75 8.35
C ALA A 110 -4.79 0.59 8.13
N ASP A 111 -6.05 0.57 7.65
CA ASP A 111 -6.80 1.79 7.38
C ASP A 111 -6.95 2.67 8.64
N THR A 112 -7.33 2.05 9.75
CA THR A 112 -7.54 2.75 11.02
C THR A 112 -6.25 3.40 11.54
N ALA A 113 -5.13 2.68 11.50
CA ALA A 113 -3.83 3.21 11.92
C ALA A 113 -3.37 4.35 11.01
N ILE A 114 -3.53 4.19 9.69
CA ILE A 114 -3.18 5.22 8.70
C ILE A 114 -3.98 6.50 8.96
N ASP A 115 -5.30 6.40 9.09
CA ASP A 115 -6.17 7.57 9.29
C ASP A 115 -5.80 8.32 10.57
N LYS A 116 -5.52 7.59 11.66
CA LYS A 116 -5.08 8.18 12.95
C LYS A 116 -3.72 8.87 12.82
N VAL A 117 -2.74 8.24 12.18
CA VAL A 117 -1.40 8.82 11.97
C VAL A 117 -1.49 10.07 11.09
N LEU A 118 -2.24 10.01 9.99
CA LEU A 118 -2.39 11.15 9.08
C LEU A 118 -3.09 12.34 9.78
N LEU A 119 -4.11 12.08 10.59
CA LEU A 119 -4.77 13.11 11.39
C LEU A 119 -3.79 13.72 12.40
N LYS A 120 -3.14 12.92 13.24
CA LYS A 120 -2.15 13.43 14.22
C LYS A 120 -1.03 14.22 13.55
N ARG A 121 -0.58 13.78 12.37
CA ARG A 121 0.45 14.48 11.60
C ARG A 121 -0.04 15.84 11.08
N SER A 122 -1.27 15.93 10.57
CA SER A 122 -1.84 17.22 10.13
C SER A 122 -1.94 18.21 11.29
N GLU A 123 -2.20 17.70 12.47
CA GLU A 123 -2.28 18.47 13.72
C GLU A 123 -0.92 18.71 14.40
N LYS A 124 0.18 18.22 13.82
CA LYS A 124 1.55 18.28 14.37
C LYS A 124 1.66 17.65 15.77
N LYS A 125 0.87 16.59 16.03
CA LYS A 125 0.75 15.89 17.33
C LYS A 125 1.36 14.52 17.35
N ILE A 126 2.29 14.23 16.45
CA ILE A 126 2.97 12.94 16.35
C ILE A 126 4.42 13.17 15.94
N SER A 127 5.35 12.51 16.62
CA SER A 127 6.77 12.50 16.28
C SER A 127 7.06 11.56 15.11
N LYS A 128 8.25 11.70 14.51
CA LYS A 128 8.68 10.78 13.45
C LYS A 128 8.88 9.36 13.95
N GLU A 129 9.30 9.19 15.20
CA GLU A 129 9.42 7.89 15.88
C GLU A 129 8.07 7.20 15.98
N GLU A 130 7.05 7.93 16.41
CA GLU A 130 5.69 7.41 16.52
C GLU A 130 5.09 7.11 15.14
N ILE A 131 5.34 7.95 14.13
CA ILE A 131 4.91 7.69 12.74
C ILE A 131 5.53 6.36 12.27
N TYR A 132 6.84 6.20 12.43
CA TYR A 132 7.56 5.00 12.03
C TYR A 132 7.02 3.75 12.76
N SER A 133 6.86 3.80 14.08
CA SER A 133 6.38 2.68 14.88
C SER A 133 4.94 2.30 14.51
N GLN A 134 3.99 3.27 14.54
CA GLN A 134 2.57 2.99 14.32
C GLN A 134 2.27 2.52 12.89
N LEU A 135 2.92 3.11 11.89
CA LEU A 135 2.76 2.66 10.50
C LEU A 135 3.47 1.33 10.25
N GLY A 136 4.63 1.08 10.86
CA GLY A 136 5.34 -0.19 10.76
C GLY A 136 4.58 -1.35 11.37
N GLU A 137 4.00 -1.16 12.56
CA GLU A 137 3.12 -2.15 13.21
C GLU A 137 1.88 -2.45 12.35
N ALA A 138 1.25 -1.41 11.79
CA ALA A 138 0.10 -1.57 10.90
C ALA A 138 0.46 -2.27 9.59
N PHE A 139 1.63 -1.94 9.01
CA PHE A 139 2.14 -2.58 7.80
C PHE A 139 2.44 -4.08 8.04
N ALA A 140 3.08 -4.41 9.15
CA ALA A 140 3.35 -5.80 9.52
C ALA A 140 2.07 -6.61 9.79
N ALA A 141 1.08 -5.99 10.44
CA ALA A 141 -0.18 -6.64 10.79
C ALA A 141 -1.10 -6.86 9.58
N ASP A 142 -1.13 -5.94 8.63
CA ASP A 142 -2.04 -6.00 7.47
C ASP A 142 -1.42 -5.38 6.21
N ARG A 143 -0.27 -5.91 5.79
CA ARG A 143 0.47 -5.45 4.61
C ARG A 143 -0.40 -5.39 3.35
N LYS A 144 -1.28 -6.39 3.18
CA LYS A 144 -2.13 -6.49 1.98
C LYS A 144 -3.06 -5.30 1.82
N ASN A 145 -3.65 -4.80 2.89
CA ASN A 145 -4.57 -3.67 2.87
C ASN A 145 -3.87 -2.32 3.14
N PHE A 146 -2.57 -2.33 3.41
CA PHE A 146 -1.78 -1.10 3.55
C PHE A 146 -1.51 -0.48 2.17
N SER A 147 -2.53 0.18 1.61
CA SER A 147 -2.57 0.67 0.22
C SER A 147 -2.62 2.19 0.07
N ASN A 148 -2.37 2.94 1.15
CA ASN A 148 -2.33 4.39 1.09
C ASN A 148 -0.93 4.88 0.68
N PRO A 149 -0.78 5.54 -0.50
CA PRO A 149 0.55 5.94 -0.99
C PRO A 149 1.25 6.94 -0.08
N GLN A 150 0.51 7.85 0.56
CA GLN A 150 1.09 8.81 1.51
C GLN A 150 1.62 8.12 2.77
N ALA A 151 0.89 7.12 3.30
CA ALA A 151 1.32 6.37 4.47
C ALA A 151 2.58 5.52 4.16
N LEU A 152 2.66 4.90 2.99
CA LEU A 152 3.86 4.18 2.53
C LEU A 152 5.09 5.10 2.49
N TYR A 153 4.93 6.29 1.92
CA TYR A 153 6.00 7.29 1.92
C TYR A 153 6.39 7.74 3.34
N LEU A 154 5.40 8.01 4.20
CA LEU A 154 5.66 8.46 5.57
C LEU A 154 6.37 7.40 6.39
N TYR A 155 5.97 6.15 6.27
CA TYR A 155 6.62 5.02 6.94
C TYR A 155 8.10 4.97 6.57
N PHE A 156 8.42 4.95 5.29
CA PHE A 156 9.80 4.92 4.81
C PHE A 156 10.56 6.20 5.14
N SER A 157 9.99 7.37 4.86
CA SER A 157 10.71 8.65 5.04
C SER A 157 11.04 8.94 6.51
N SER A 158 10.15 8.56 7.44
CA SER A 158 10.41 8.69 8.88
C SER A 158 11.60 7.82 9.31
N LEU A 159 11.72 6.60 8.77
CA LEU A 159 12.86 5.73 9.03
C LEU A 159 14.18 6.32 8.52
N VAL A 160 14.18 6.86 7.28
CA VAL A 160 15.36 7.53 6.73
C VAL A 160 15.78 8.73 7.59
N ASP A 161 14.83 9.52 8.07
CA ASP A 161 15.11 10.65 8.96
C ASP A 161 15.67 10.19 10.30
N LEU A 162 15.14 9.09 10.87
CA LEU A 162 15.66 8.49 12.12
C LEU A 162 17.06 7.90 11.94
N HIS A 163 17.34 7.29 10.80
CA HIS A 163 18.69 6.84 10.46
C HIS A 163 19.67 8.01 10.37
N SER A 164 19.30 9.10 9.70
CA SER A 164 20.13 10.31 9.61
C SER A 164 20.42 10.94 10.97
N GLU A 165 19.60 10.69 11.98
CA GLU A 165 19.81 11.08 13.38
C GLU A 165 20.62 10.04 14.20
N GLY A 166 21.10 8.98 13.56
CA GLY A 166 21.83 7.89 14.22
C GLY A 166 20.99 6.97 15.11
N LYS A 167 19.66 7.04 15.00
CA LYS A 167 18.69 6.27 15.83
C LYS A 167 18.32 4.92 15.23
N LYS A 168 18.61 4.70 13.95
CA LYS A 168 18.25 3.51 13.18
C LYS A 168 19.39 3.03 12.31
N ASP A 169 19.50 1.71 12.12
CA ASP A 169 20.53 1.09 11.29
C ASP A 169 20.22 1.27 9.80
N VAL A 170 21.24 1.40 8.99
CA VAL A 170 21.10 1.54 7.53
C VAL A 170 20.52 0.27 6.88
N GLN A 171 20.79 -0.92 7.42
CA GLN A 171 20.21 -2.17 6.92
C GLN A 171 18.68 -2.15 7.06
N GLU A 172 18.15 -1.64 8.19
CA GLU A 172 16.70 -1.49 8.41
C GLU A 172 16.09 -0.55 7.35
N VAL A 173 16.80 0.50 6.93
CA VAL A 173 16.33 1.40 5.86
C VAL A 173 16.18 0.66 4.54
N PHE A 174 17.14 -0.18 4.17
CA PHE A 174 17.08 -0.94 2.91
C PHE A 174 16.03 -2.05 2.95
N ASP A 175 15.87 -2.73 4.08
CA ASP A 175 14.85 -3.78 4.23
C ASP A 175 13.43 -3.19 4.11
N VAL A 176 13.16 -2.07 4.78
CA VAL A 176 11.88 -1.38 4.67
C VAL A 176 11.66 -0.77 3.29
N TYR A 177 12.72 -0.26 2.65
CA TYR A 177 12.64 0.21 1.26
C TYR A 177 12.12 -0.90 0.34
N ASP A 178 12.73 -2.08 0.37
CA ASP A 178 12.33 -3.21 -0.48
C ASP A 178 10.87 -3.63 -0.26
N GLU A 179 10.44 -3.67 1.00
CA GLU A 179 9.07 -4.00 1.37
C GLU A 179 8.06 -2.95 0.87
N VAL A 180 8.38 -1.68 1.05
CA VAL A 180 7.50 -0.56 0.66
C VAL A 180 7.43 -0.43 -0.86
N VAL A 181 8.57 -0.54 -1.56
CA VAL A 181 8.58 -0.51 -3.03
C VAL A 181 7.82 -1.68 -3.61
N ALA A 182 8.03 -2.90 -3.10
CA ALA A 182 7.25 -4.06 -3.53
C ALA A 182 5.74 -3.83 -3.34
N ARG A 183 5.32 -3.21 -2.24
CA ARG A 183 3.90 -2.91 -2.00
C ARG A 183 3.36 -1.85 -2.96
N VAL A 184 4.15 -0.81 -3.26
CA VAL A 184 3.81 0.22 -4.26
C VAL A 184 3.64 -0.40 -5.65
N GLU A 185 4.55 -1.31 -6.04
CA GLU A 185 4.49 -2.00 -7.33
C GLU A 185 3.26 -2.92 -7.44
N GLU A 186 2.95 -3.68 -6.39
CA GLU A 186 1.75 -4.53 -6.31
C GLU A 186 0.47 -3.72 -6.52
N GLU A 187 0.33 -2.58 -5.85
CA GLU A 187 -0.84 -1.71 -6.00
C GLU A 187 -0.90 -1.10 -7.41
N ASN A 188 0.23 -0.62 -7.91
CA ASN A 188 0.27 -0.02 -9.24
C ASN A 188 -0.04 -1.04 -10.34
N ALA A 189 0.45 -2.28 -10.21
CA ALA A 189 0.13 -3.38 -11.13
C ALA A 189 -1.37 -3.72 -11.09
N ALA A 190 -1.98 -3.77 -9.89
CA ALA A 190 -3.41 -4.01 -9.75
C ALA A 190 -4.25 -2.90 -10.39
N LEU A 191 -3.87 -1.63 -10.23
CA LEU A 191 -4.53 -0.48 -10.86
C LEU A 191 -4.36 -0.51 -12.39
N THR A 192 -3.16 -0.78 -12.88
CA THR A 192 -2.85 -0.91 -14.31
C THR A 192 -3.69 -1.99 -14.97
N ALA A 193 -3.85 -3.14 -14.32
CA ALA A 193 -4.71 -4.21 -14.83
C ALA A 193 -6.18 -3.79 -14.97
N GLN A 194 -6.69 -2.92 -14.08
CA GLN A 194 -8.05 -2.36 -14.20
C GLN A 194 -8.15 -1.30 -15.31
N ILE A 195 -7.14 -0.44 -15.44
CA ILE A 195 -7.05 0.57 -16.50
C ILE A 195 -7.04 -0.10 -17.87
N THR A 196 -6.18 -1.11 -18.08
CA THR A 196 -6.07 -1.86 -19.34
C THR A 196 -7.38 -2.50 -19.76
N LYS A 197 -8.23 -2.92 -18.81
CA LYS A 197 -9.57 -3.47 -19.11
C LYS A 197 -10.58 -2.41 -19.58
N LEU A 198 -10.48 -1.19 -19.06
CA LEU A 198 -11.48 -0.15 -19.29
C LEU A 198 -11.10 0.82 -20.41
N LEU A 199 -9.79 0.99 -20.68
CA LEU A 199 -9.29 1.91 -21.69
C LEU A 199 -9.83 1.65 -23.11
N PRO A 200 -9.87 0.39 -23.61
CA PRO A 200 -10.44 0.11 -24.93
C PRO A 200 -11.94 0.47 -25.06
N LEU A 201 -12.70 0.39 -23.94
CA LEU A 201 -14.11 0.79 -23.92
C LEU A 201 -14.28 2.30 -24.01
N GLU A 202 -13.36 3.07 -23.40
CA GLU A 202 -13.31 4.53 -23.50
C GLU A 202 -12.94 4.95 -24.91
N GLU A 203 -11.90 4.37 -25.50
CA GLU A 203 -11.44 4.63 -26.87
C GLU A 203 -12.52 4.33 -27.92
N ALA A 204 -13.30 3.27 -27.69
CA ALA A 204 -14.43 2.90 -28.56
C ALA A 204 -15.69 3.74 -28.32
N GLY A 205 -15.72 4.64 -27.31
CA GLY A 205 -16.89 5.42 -26.94
C GLY A 205 -18.05 4.60 -26.34
N THR A 206 -17.77 3.36 -25.90
CA THR A 206 -18.78 2.42 -25.37
C THR A 206 -18.76 2.28 -23.85
N ILE A 207 -17.87 3.01 -23.18
CA ILE A 207 -17.73 2.96 -21.72
C ILE A 207 -18.97 3.47 -20.99
N SER A 208 -19.43 2.75 -19.94
CA SER A 208 -20.52 3.24 -19.09
C SER A 208 -20.08 4.42 -18.23
N SER A 209 -21.01 5.32 -17.85
CA SER A 209 -20.71 6.43 -16.94
C SER A 209 -20.14 5.99 -15.59
N LYS A 210 -20.46 4.77 -15.13
CA LYS A 210 -19.90 4.17 -13.92
C LYS A 210 -18.45 3.78 -14.13
N ASP A 211 -18.15 3.14 -15.25
CA ASP A 211 -16.80 2.64 -15.54
C ASP A 211 -15.86 3.77 -15.95
N ALA A 212 -16.36 4.83 -16.61
CA ALA A 212 -15.59 6.05 -16.86
C ALA A 212 -15.12 6.72 -15.54
N ARG A 213 -16.00 6.77 -14.52
CA ARG A 213 -15.60 7.26 -13.18
C ARG A 213 -14.55 6.35 -12.51
N ARG A 214 -14.67 5.03 -12.69
CA ARG A 214 -13.68 4.06 -12.16
C ARG A 214 -12.36 4.21 -12.86
N LEU A 215 -12.34 4.30 -14.19
CA LEU A 215 -11.12 4.49 -14.97
C LEU A 215 -10.39 5.75 -14.54
N LYS A 216 -11.10 6.88 -14.37
CA LYS A 216 -10.53 8.12 -13.85
C LYS A 216 -9.93 7.94 -12.45
N ALA A 217 -10.62 7.22 -11.55
CA ALA A 217 -10.13 6.96 -10.21
C ALA A 217 -8.87 6.07 -10.22
N TYR A 218 -8.86 5.00 -11.00
CA TYR A 218 -7.70 4.11 -11.14
C TYR A 218 -6.49 4.85 -11.73
N SER A 219 -6.67 5.65 -12.77
CA SER A 219 -5.61 6.46 -13.37
C SER A 219 -5.04 7.50 -12.41
N THR A 220 -5.90 8.16 -11.62
CA THR A 220 -5.47 9.12 -10.59
C THR A 220 -4.66 8.43 -9.50
N ASN A 221 -5.10 7.26 -9.03
CA ASN A 221 -4.40 6.50 -8.00
C ASN A 221 -3.07 5.97 -8.52
N SER A 222 -3.02 5.40 -9.73
CA SER A 222 -1.78 4.93 -10.35
C SER A 222 -0.75 6.06 -10.48
N ALA A 223 -1.17 7.26 -10.92
CA ALA A 223 -0.31 8.44 -10.96
C ALA A 223 0.21 8.84 -9.56
N SER A 224 -0.62 8.68 -8.52
CA SER A 224 -0.20 8.94 -7.13
C SER A 224 0.86 7.95 -6.67
N PHE A 225 0.69 6.66 -6.95
CA PHE A 225 1.70 5.64 -6.65
C PHE A 225 3.00 5.88 -7.41
N GLY A 226 2.96 6.27 -8.68
CA GLY A 226 4.15 6.63 -9.45
C GLY A 226 4.93 7.80 -8.83
N LYS A 227 4.23 8.84 -8.38
CA LYS A 227 4.85 9.98 -7.68
C LYS A 227 5.49 9.57 -6.35
N ILE A 228 4.82 8.72 -5.60
CA ILE A 228 5.33 8.23 -4.32
C ILE A 228 6.54 7.31 -4.53
N ALA A 229 6.54 6.42 -5.51
CA ALA A 229 7.70 5.62 -5.88
C ALA A 229 8.93 6.50 -6.14
N ALA A 230 8.79 7.51 -7.01
CA ALA A 230 9.87 8.45 -7.30
C ALA A 230 10.35 9.22 -6.05
N SER A 231 9.44 9.56 -5.12
CA SER A 231 9.78 10.23 -3.87
C SER A 231 10.54 9.31 -2.91
N ILE A 232 10.16 8.04 -2.84
CA ILE A 232 10.85 7.00 -2.05
C ILE A 232 12.26 6.79 -2.59
N ASP A 233 12.42 6.63 -3.91
CA ASP A 233 13.72 6.47 -4.57
C ASP A 233 14.62 7.68 -4.35
N SER A 234 14.07 8.88 -4.48
CA SER A 234 14.79 10.12 -4.21
C SER A 234 15.24 10.23 -2.75
N LYS A 235 14.38 9.79 -1.80
CA LYS A 235 14.70 9.82 -0.37
C LYS A 235 15.83 8.83 -0.02
N LEU A 236 15.85 7.65 -0.67
CA LEU A 236 16.93 6.68 -0.52
C LEU A 236 18.23 7.16 -1.19
N GLY A 237 18.14 7.95 -2.25
CA GLY A 237 19.20 8.23 -3.20
C GLY A 237 20.57 8.62 -2.61
N ALA A 238 20.56 9.37 -1.51
CA ALA A 238 21.78 9.77 -0.79
C ALA A 238 22.44 8.62 0.00
N LEU A 239 21.68 7.57 0.34
CA LEU A 239 22.20 6.40 1.08
C LEU A 239 22.59 5.25 0.15
N ALA A 240 22.15 5.26 -1.10
CA ALA A 240 22.34 4.18 -2.05
C ALA A 240 23.48 4.48 -3.05
N ASP A 241 24.59 5.01 -2.61
CA ASP A 241 25.83 5.09 -3.40
C ASP A 241 26.73 3.87 -3.17
N CYS A 242 27.77 3.71 -3.99
CA CYS A 242 28.69 2.56 -3.88
C CYS A 242 29.44 2.52 -2.55
N GLU A 243 29.76 3.68 -1.97
CA GLU A 243 30.49 3.79 -0.71
C GLU A 243 29.66 3.22 0.46
N ASN A 244 28.35 3.39 0.42
CA ASN A 244 27.42 2.87 1.43
C ASN A 244 26.95 1.44 1.13
N LEU A 245 26.68 1.11 -0.14
CA LEU A 245 26.12 -0.20 -0.53
C LEU A 245 27.13 -1.34 -0.39
N ILE A 246 28.40 -1.12 -0.76
CA ILE A 246 29.42 -2.18 -0.73
C ILE A 246 29.64 -2.70 0.68
N PRO A 247 29.99 -1.89 1.70
CA PRO A 247 30.18 -2.38 3.06
C PRO A 247 28.93 -3.01 3.67
N LEU A 248 27.74 -2.48 3.33
CA LEU A 248 26.47 -3.04 3.78
C LEU A 248 26.27 -4.47 3.28
N TYR A 249 26.52 -4.70 1.99
CA TYR A 249 26.34 -6.03 1.41
C TYR A 249 27.45 -7.00 1.81
N GLU A 250 28.69 -6.55 1.96
CA GLU A 250 29.77 -7.35 2.51
C GLU A 250 29.44 -7.89 3.91
N LYS A 251 28.91 -7.02 4.79
CA LYS A 251 28.49 -7.39 6.15
C LYS A 251 27.36 -8.41 6.18
N SER A 252 26.38 -8.27 5.27
CA SER A 252 25.14 -9.05 5.30
C SER A 252 25.16 -10.29 4.38
N TYR A 253 26.16 -10.42 3.50
CA TYR A 253 26.20 -11.43 2.45
C TYR A 253 26.08 -12.87 2.96
N GLU A 254 26.90 -13.24 3.92
CA GLU A 254 26.97 -14.63 4.40
C GLU A 254 25.64 -15.09 5.04
N GLU A 255 24.94 -14.19 5.70
CA GLU A 255 23.63 -14.47 6.31
C GLU A 255 22.49 -14.48 5.31
N ARG A 256 22.56 -13.67 4.25
CA ARG A 256 21.44 -13.40 3.35
C ARG A 256 21.63 -13.89 1.89
N LYS A 257 22.77 -14.49 1.56
CA LYS A 257 23.08 -14.97 0.18
C LYS A 257 22.10 -16.00 -0.38
N THR A 258 21.26 -16.62 0.45
CA THR A 258 20.21 -17.56 0.05
C THR A 258 18.80 -16.93 0.00
N ASP A 259 18.66 -15.68 0.44
CA ASP A 259 17.43 -14.93 0.35
C ASP A 259 17.29 -14.33 -1.06
N VAL A 260 16.43 -14.96 -1.87
CA VAL A 260 16.19 -14.56 -3.28
C VAL A 260 15.82 -13.09 -3.43
N LYS A 261 14.93 -12.58 -2.56
CA LYS A 261 14.50 -11.18 -2.63
C LYS A 261 15.64 -10.23 -2.33
N TRP A 262 16.35 -10.49 -1.25
CA TRP A 262 17.48 -9.64 -0.85
C TRP A 262 18.58 -9.62 -1.91
N VAL A 263 19.00 -10.78 -2.42
CA VAL A 263 20.04 -10.88 -3.47
C VAL A 263 19.60 -10.11 -4.71
N LYS A 264 18.36 -10.31 -5.17
CA LYS A 264 17.82 -9.62 -6.34
C LYS A 264 17.82 -8.09 -6.18
N SER A 265 17.35 -7.61 -5.03
CA SER A 265 17.34 -6.18 -4.70
C SER A 265 18.75 -5.60 -4.60
N ALA A 266 19.68 -6.32 -3.98
CA ALA A 266 21.08 -5.90 -3.87
C ALA A 266 21.75 -5.77 -5.23
N VAL A 267 21.62 -6.78 -6.11
CA VAL A 267 22.14 -6.75 -7.49
C VAL A 267 21.53 -5.59 -8.27
N GLY A 268 20.21 -5.46 -8.25
CA GLY A 268 19.50 -4.38 -8.96
C GLY A 268 19.95 -2.99 -8.51
N ARG A 269 20.15 -2.80 -7.22
CA ARG A 269 20.60 -1.54 -6.64
C ARG A 269 22.05 -1.19 -7.04
N MET A 270 22.97 -2.15 -6.85
CA MET A 270 24.35 -1.95 -7.26
C MET A 270 24.49 -1.72 -8.76
N PHE A 271 23.71 -2.46 -9.58
CA PHE A 271 23.67 -2.25 -11.02
C PHE A 271 23.15 -0.85 -11.38
N GLY A 272 22.03 -0.42 -10.78
CA GLY A 272 21.43 0.89 -11.02
C GLY A 272 22.30 2.08 -10.60
N LYS A 273 23.25 1.86 -9.69
CA LYS A 273 24.20 2.86 -9.20
C LYS A 273 25.60 2.74 -9.82
N ASP A 274 25.73 1.89 -10.83
CA ASP A 274 26.98 1.62 -11.55
C ASP A 274 28.13 1.10 -10.66
N CYS A 275 27.79 0.38 -9.56
CA CYS A 275 28.74 -0.28 -8.67
C CYS A 275 29.17 -1.66 -9.21
N THR A 276 29.19 -1.85 -10.53
CA THR A 276 29.35 -3.16 -11.18
C THR A 276 30.77 -3.65 -11.25
N ASP A 277 31.76 -2.78 -11.02
CA ASP A 277 33.20 -3.13 -11.05
C ASP A 277 33.69 -3.73 -9.72
N ASP A 278 32.87 -3.64 -8.66
CA ASP A 278 33.20 -4.14 -7.34
C ASP A 278 33.07 -5.67 -7.24
N PRO A 279 34.00 -6.37 -6.55
CA PRO A 279 33.93 -7.81 -6.32
C PRO A 279 32.63 -8.26 -5.62
N MET A 280 32.03 -7.42 -4.75
CA MET A 280 30.79 -7.72 -4.06
C MET A 280 29.62 -7.82 -5.04
N PHE A 281 29.57 -6.95 -6.06
CA PHE A 281 28.57 -7.06 -7.12
C PHE A 281 28.64 -8.42 -7.82
N ARG A 282 29.85 -8.88 -8.14
CA ARG A 282 30.04 -10.19 -8.79
C ARG A 282 29.53 -11.34 -7.92
N LYS A 283 29.83 -11.34 -6.63
CA LYS A 283 29.34 -12.36 -5.69
C LYS A 283 27.82 -12.38 -5.61
N LEU A 284 27.19 -11.21 -5.49
CA LEU A 284 25.73 -11.08 -5.49
C LEU A 284 25.09 -11.54 -6.80
N PHE A 285 25.69 -11.17 -7.93
CA PHE A 285 25.21 -11.56 -9.25
C PHE A 285 25.29 -13.08 -9.48
N GLU A 286 26.40 -13.73 -9.08
CA GLU A 286 26.57 -15.19 -9.12
C GLU A 286 25.53 -15.88 -8.22
N ALA A 287 25.28 -15.36 -7.02
CA ALA A 287 24.23 -15.87 -6.14
C ALA A 287 22.83 -15.71 -6.77
N GLN A 288 22.52 -14.58 -7.40
CA GLN A 288 21.25 -14.39 -8.10
C GLN A 288 21.04 -15.41 -9.23
N LEU A 289 22.06 -15.63 -10.07
CA LEU A 289 21.97 -16.60 -11.15
C LEU A 289 21.77 -18.04 -10.63
N ALA A 290 22.37 -18.37 -9.50
CA ALA A 290 22.21 -19.70 -8.90
C ALA A 290 20.83 -19.90 -8.25
N LEU A 291 20.25 -18.87 -7.67
CA LEU A 291 18.96 -18.93 -6.97
C LEU A 291 17.77 -18.79 -7.94
N GLU A 292 17.80 -17.80 -8.81
CA GLU A 292 16.69 -17.47 -9.73
C GLU A 292 17.21 -16.81 -11.01
N PRO A 293 17.46 -17.58 -12.07
CA PRO A 293 17.70 -17.03 -13.40
C PRO A 293 16.48 -16.23 -13.87
N SER A 294 16.63 -14.92 -14.04
CA SER A 294 15.52 -14.03 -14.40
C SER A 294 15.87 -13.14 -15.60
N ALA A 295 14.86 -12.49 -16.19
CA ALA A 295 15.06 -11.51 -17.28
C ALA A 295 16.07 -10.43 -16.86
N ASP A 296 15.94 -9.87 -15.65
CA ASP A 296 16.86 -8.86 -15.14
C ASP A 296 18.28 -9.41 -14.94
N ALA A 297 18.43 -10.65 -14.43
CA ALA A 297 19.75 -11.26 -14.26
C ALA A 297 20.48 -11.40 -15.60
N TYR A 298 19.79 -11.85 -16.66
CA TYR A 298 20.38 -11.91 -17.98
C TYR A 298 20.61 -10.53 -18.61
N LEU A 299 19.78 -9.54 -18.33
CA LEU A 299 20.00 -8.16 -18.76
C LEU A 299 21.31 -7.60 -18.13
N TYR A 300 21.52 -7.85 -16.84
CA TYR A 300 22.75 -7.42 -16.14
C TYR A 300 23.97 -8.16 -16.68
N GLY A 301 23.89 -9.49 -16.82
CA GLY A 301 24.96 -10.31 -17.41
C GLY A 301 25.37 -9.85 -18.81
N GLY A 302 24.38 -9.62 -19.68
CA GLY A 302 24.61 -9.08 -21.02
C GLY A 302 25.26 -7.69 -20.99
N THR A 303 24.88 -6.82 -20.06
CA THR A 303 25.48 -5.49 -19.93
C THR A 303 26.93 -5.58 -19.45
N LEU A 304 27.25 -6.46 -18.49
CA LEU A 304 28.63 -6.70 -18.05
C LEU A 304 29.51 -7.24 -19.17
N LYS A 305 29.05 -8.23 -19.92
CA LYS A 305 29.73 -8.78 -21.08
C LYS A 305 29.97 -7.73 -22.15
N GLN A 306 28.99 -6.87 -22.40
CA GLN A 306 29.12 -5.74 -23.33
C GLN A 306 30.21 -4.76 -22.89
N LYS A 307 30.26 -4.38 -21.58
CA LYS A 307 31.32 -3.55 -21.00
C LYS A 307 32.71 -4.21 -21.17
N ALA A 308 32.78 -5.52 -20.99
CA ALA A 308 34.00 -6.30 -21.16
C ALA A 308 34.42 -6.54 -22.64
N GLY A 309 33.61 -6.09 -23.62
CA GLY A 309 33.88 -6.27 -25.05
C GLY A 309 33.43 -7.63 -25.62
N ASP A 310 32.84 -8.50 -24.81
CA ASP A 310 32.25 -9.78 -25.26
C ASP A 310 30.86 -9.52 -25.89
N THR A 311 30.90 -9.07 -27.13
CA THR A 311 29.69 -8.72 -27.90
C THR A 311 28.77 -9.93 -28.09
N ASN A 312 29.33 -11.11 -28.41
CA ASN A 312 28.52 -12.29 -28.66
C ASN A 312 27.85 -12.84 -27.40
N GLY A 313 28.61 -12.89 -26.29
CA GLY A 313 28.06 -13.27 -24.99
C GLY A 313 27.00 -12.28 -24.49
N ALA A 314 27.18 -10.98 -24.74
CA ALA A 314 26.19 -9.95 -24.41
C ALA A 314 24.87 -10.17 -25.18
N ILE A 315 24.92 -10.39 -26.48
CA ILE A 315 23.74 -10.64 -27.30
C ILE A 315 23.03 -11.93 -26.87
N ALA A 316 23.77 -12.99 -26.53
CA ALA A 316 23.20 -14.23 -26.04
C ALA A 316 22.40 -14.02 -24.73
N ASP A 317 22.95 -13.29 -23.76
CA ASP A 317 22.27 -12.98 -22.52
C ASP A 317 21.07 -12.05 -22.73
N PHE A 318 21.18 -11.02 -23.57
CA PHE A 318 20.05 -10.15 -23.88
C PHE A 318 18.89 -10.90 -24.54
N ASN A 319 19.17 -11.86 -25.43
CA ASN A 319 18.12 -12.70 -26.01
C ASN A 319 17.41 -13.54 -24.94
N LYS A 320 18.14 -14.14 -24.01
CA LYS A 320 17.54 -14.86 -22.87
C LYS A 320 16.69 -13.92 -21.99
N SER A 321 17.15 -12.69 -21.78
CA SER A 321 16.38 -11.68 -21.08
C SER A 321 15.06 -11.38 -21.80
N VAL A 322 15.08 -11.21 -23.14
CA VAL A 322 13.86 -11.00 -23.94
C VAL A 322 12.91 -12.19 -23.87
N GLU A 323 13.42 -13.42 -23.86
CA GLU A 323 12.60 -14.64 -23.74
C GLU A 323 11.85 -14.72 -22.40
N LEU A 324 12.51 -14.31 -21.32
CA LEU A 324 11.96 -14.37 -19.96
C LEU A 324 11.14 -13.11 -19.58
N GLU A 325 11.32 -11.99 -20.27
CA GLU A 325 10.63 -10.74 -19.95
C GLU A 325 9.15 -10.81 -20.36
N THR A 326 8.27 -10.37 -19.48
CA THR A 326 6.82 -10.33 -19.72
C THR A 326 6.29 -8.94 -20.02
N ASP A 327 7.02 -7.89 -19.59
CA ASP A 327 6.68 -6.50 -19.87
C ASP A 327 7.11 -6.11 -21.28
N ASN A 328 6.15 -5.72 -22.13
CA ASN A 328 6.40 -5.39 -23.52
C ASN A 328 7.31 -4.16 -23.71
N LEU A 329 7.25 -3.19 -22.79
CA LEU A 329 8.10 -2.00 -22.87
C LEU A 329 9.55 -2.34 -22.51
N LYS A 330 9.76 -3.11 -21.46
CA LYS A 330 11.10 -3.62 -21.09
C LYS A 330 11.67 -4.50 -22.21
N LYS A 331 10.86 -5.42 -22.76
CA LYS A 331 11.24 -6.26 -23.90
C LYS A 331 11.70 -5.42 -25.09
N SER A 332 10.93 -4.40 -25.47
CA SER A 332 11.28 -3.48 -26.54
C SER A 332 12.60 -2.74 -26.29
N ASN A 333 12.83 -2.30 -25.07
CA ASN A 333 14.09 -1.63 -24.69
C ASN A 333 15.31 -2.56 -24.80
N ILE A 334 15.17 -3.83 -24.44
CA ILE A 334 16.24 -4.84 -24.57
C ILE A 334 16.52 -5.11 -26.06
N LEU A 335 15.47 -5.30 -26.88
CA LEU A 335 15.60 -5.49 -28.32
C LEU A 335 16.29 -4.30 -29.00
N TYR A 336 15.95 -3.08 -28.62
CA TYR A 336 16.63 -1.87 -29.07
C TYR A 336 18.13 -1.86 -28.72
N LYS A 337 18.47 -2.31 -27.49
CA LYS A 337 19.85 -2.44 -27.04
C LYS A 337 20.61 -3.44 -27.93
N ILE A 338 20.04 -4.62 -28.20
CA ILE A 338 20.62 -5.61 -29.12
C ILE A 338 20.83 -5.01 -30.51
N ALA A 339 19.78 -4.37 -31.06
CA ALA A 339 19.85 -3.73 -32.39
C ALA A 339 20.98 -2.69 -32.47
N THR A 340 21.18 -1.92 -31.40
CA THR A 340 22.25 -0.91 -31.34
C THR A 340 23.64 -1.56 -31.38
N ILE A 341 23.83 -2.68 -30.68
CA ILE A 341 25.08 -3.45 -30.71
C ILE A 341 25.34 -4.03 -32.11
N VAL A 342 24.37 -4.73 -32.66
CA VAL A 342 24.47 -5.42 -33.96
C VAL A 342 24.61 -4.44 -35.12
N ARG A 343 24.05 -3.22 -35.01
CA ARG A 343 24.17 -2.18 -36.07
C ARG A 343 25.61 -1.80 -36.37
N LYS A 344 26.53 -1.93 -35.40
CA LYS A 344 27.96 -1.67 -35.61
C LYS A 344 28.57 -2.68 -36.57
N SER A 345 28.05 -3.92 -36.65
CA SER A 345 28.55 -4.99 -37.51
C SER A 345 27.64 -5.25 -38.73
N SER A 346 26.32 -5.11 -38.65
CA SER A 346 25.36 -5.37 -39.70
C SER A 346 24.05 -4.59 -39.57
N LYS A 347 23.79 -3.68 -40.51
CA LYS A 347 22.55 -2.91 -40.58
C LYS A 347 21.30 -3.80 -40.86
N VAL A 348 21.46 -4.90 -41.55
CA VAL A 348 20.38 -5.84 -41.91
C VAL A 348 19.94 -6.61 -40.67
N GLN A 349 20.88 -7.18 -39.93
CA GLN A 349 20.56 -7.90 -38.70
C GLN A 349 19.94 -7.00 -37.65
N ALA A 350 20.36 -5.74 -37.51
CA ALA A 350 19.78 -4.79 -36.58
C ALA A 350 18.28 -4.56 -36.85
N ARG A 351 17.82 -4.54 -38.08
CA ARG A 351 16.40 -4.38 -38.42
C ARG A 351 15.53 -5.52 -37.92
N ASN A 352 16.07 -6.75 -37.85
CA ASN A 352 15.31 -7.92 -37.40
C ASN A 352 14.95 -7.84 -35.91
N TYR A 353 15.65 -7.03 -35.14
CA TYR A 353 15.35 -6.80 -33.71
C TYR A 353 14.43 -5.58 -33.46
N LEU A 354 14.12 -4.79 -34.48
CA LEU A 354 13.32 -3.59 -34.41
C LEU A 354 11.90 -3.76 -35.01
N ASN A 355 11.68 -4.83 -35.75
CA ASN A 355 10.38 -5.23 -36.29
C ASN A 355 9.69 -6.28 -35.41
#